data_24490f46b9d1b0991784fb642cc32aae
#
_entry.id   24490f46b9d1b0991784fb642cc32aae
#
_cell.length_a   1.000
_cell.length_b   1.000
_cell.length_c   1.000
_cell.angle_alpha   90.00
_cell.angle_beta   90.00
_cell.angle_gamma   90.00
#
_symmetry.space_group_name_H-M   'P 1'
#
loop_
_entity.id
_entity.type
_entity.pdbx_description
1 polymer ?
#
loop_
_entity_poly.entity_id
_entity_poly.type
_entity_poly.pdbx_seq_one_letter_code
_entity_poly.pdbx_strand_id
1 'polypeptide(L)'
;MSLKKLPALVCTMLSIFVLLAACSGENSESSFEGNWSYSYEPKEPALVVKNGGKAKLDGKNFTYTEKNGILKLENKAGDLAFAKFKNDDKKHIFLFKHTIYTGANTDGLIGKWKSGKWSFEFTAGGTFLEDGYFPGYYTVDEENSTIALIYNDQFENTIIPFELKDNKLILDYPWEMVKRHN
;
A
#
# COMPACT_ATOMS: atom_id res chain seq x y z
N MET A 1 -9.00 -74.47 -4.47
CA MET A 1 -8.42 -73.41 -3.59
C MET A 1 -9.25 -72.14 -3.72
N SER A 2 -9.92 -71.80 -2.63
CA SER A 2 -11.00 -70.80 -2.58
C SER A 2 -10.45 -69.41 -2.39
N LEU A 3 -10.75 -68.48 -3.34
CA LEU A 3 -10.48 -67.04 -3.15
C LEU A 3 -11.61 -66.44 -2.31
N LYS A 4 -11.30 -66.07 -1.10
CA LYS A 4 -12.16 -65.30 -0.21
C LYS A 4 -12.28 -63.88 -0.71
N LYS A 5 -13.48 -63.44 -1.04
CA LYS A 5 -13.83 -62.06 -1.35
C LYS A 5 -13.78 -61.23 -0.05
N LEU A 6 -12.97 -60.19 -0.02
CA LEU A 6 -13.04 -59.13 0.98
C LEU A 6 -14.19 -58.19 0.62
N PRO A 7 -15.04 -57.80 1.57
CA PRO A 7 -16.01 -56.75 1.33
C PRO A 7 -15.36 -55.38 1.36
N ALA A 8 -15.60 -54.58 0.33
CA ALA A 8 -15.23 -53.22 0.26
C ALA A 8 -16.03 -52.41 1.31
N LEU A 9 -15.35 -51.95 2.33
CA LEU A 9 -15.87 -51.00 3.31
C LEU A 9 -15.87 -49.62 2.64
N VAL A 10 -17.02 -49.23 2.12
CA VAL A 10 -17.26 -47.87 1.62
C VAL A 10 -17.33 -46.96 2.83
N CYS A 11 -16.19 -46.34 3.16
CA CYS A 11 -16.10 -45.26 4.14
C CYS A 11 -16.59 -43.98 3.48
N THR A 12 -17.90 -43.73 3.56
CA THR A 12 -18.50 -42.45 3.22
C THR A 12 -18.04 -41.43 4.28
N MET A 13 -16.89 -40.82 4.04
CA MET A 13 -16.51 -39.60 4.71
C MET A 13 -17.45 -38.49 4.24
N LEU A 14 -18.50 -38.28 4.99
CA LEU A 14 -19.37 -37.13 4.89
C LEU A 14 -18.52 -35.92 5.30
N SER A 15 -17.86 -35.33 4.32
CA SER A 15 -17.17 -34.08 4.49
C SER A 15 -18.22 -33.01 4.78
N ILE A 16 -18.46 -32.77 6.05
CA ILE A 16 -19.19 -31.58 6.51
C ILE A 16 -18.29 -30.38 6.16
N PHE A 17 -18.48 -29.85 4.96
CA PHE A 17 -18.10 -28.50 4.64
C PHE A 17 -18.97 -27.59 5.51
N VAL A 18 -18.53 -27.35 6.72
CA VAL A 18 -18.97 -26.19 7.48
C VAL A 18 -18.46 -24.99 6.69
N LEU A 19 -19.31 -24.50 5.78
CA LEU A 19 -19.25 -23.15 5.29
C LEU A 19 -19.43 -22.25 6.52
N LEU A 20 -18.31 -21.96 7.20
CA LEU A 20 -18.20 -20.79 8.02
C LEU A 20 -18.29 -19.59 7.07
N ALA A 21 -19.50 -19.29 6.62
CA ALA A 21 -19.88 -17.95 6.26
C ALA A 21 -19.74 -17.15 7.54
N ALA A 22 -18.51 -16.76 7.85
CA ALA A 22 -18.23 -15.69 8.78
C ALA A 22 -18.75 -14.40 8.14
N CYS A 23 -20.09 -14.26 8.09
CA CYS A 23 -20.74 -12.98 8.14
C CYS A 23 -20.48 -12.43 9.55
N SER A 24 -19.26 -12.06 9.86
CA SER A 24 -19.00 -11.14 10.93
C SER A 24 -19.34 -9.75 10.43
N GLY A 25 -20.64 -9.49 10.33
CA GLY A 25 -21.19 -8.15 10.36
C GLY A 25 -21.07 -7.56 11.76
N GLU A 26 -19.95 -7.75 12.41
CA GLU A 26 -19.58 -6.93 13.54
C GLU A 26 -19.10 -5.61 12.95
N ASN A 27 -19.85 -4.54 13.28
CA ASN A 27 -19.39 -3.15 13.18
C ASN A 27 -18.25 -2.94 14.18
N SER A 28 -17.13 -3.64 13.99
CA SER A 28 -15.92 -3.33 14.72
C SER A 28 -15.47 -1.96 14.22
N GLU A 29 -15.47 -1.00 15.14
CA GLU A 29 -14.90 0.32 14.86
C GLU A 29 -13.48 0.13 14.37
N SER A 30 -13.17 0.69 13.18
CA SER A 30 -11.81 0.67 12.67
C SER A 30 -10.89 1.46 13.60
N SER A 31 -9.73 0.93 13.91
CA SER A 31 -8.73 1.65 14.69
C SER A 31 -8.27 2.95 13.98
N PHE A 32 -8.46 3.02 12.65
CA PHE A 32 -8.18 4.18 11.82
C PHE A 32 -9.35 5.15 11.69
N GLU A 33 -10.51 4.89 12.30
CA GLU A 33 -11.66 5.77 12.17
C GLU A 33 -11.35 7.21 12.56
N GLY A 34 -11.86 8.15 11.76
CA GLY A 34 -11.71 9.58 11.96
C GLY A 34 -11.19 10.33 10.75
N ASN A 35 -10.78 11.57 11.01
CA ASN A 35 -10.27 12.51 10.02
C ASN A 35 -8.75 12.60 10.14
N TRP A 36 -8.04 12.53 9.02
CA TRP A 36 -6.59 12.58 8.93
C TRP A 36 -6.15 13.63 7.92
N SER A 37 -5.21 14.47 8.29
CA SER A 37 -4.62 15.46 7.39
C SER A 37 -3.14 15.19 7.20
N TYR A 38 -2.59 15.57 6.03
CA TYR A 38 -1.15 15.54 5.85
C TYR A 38 -0.46 16.41 6.90
N SER A 39 0.67 15.95 7.44
CA SER A 39 1.40 16.68 8.48
C SER A 39 1.87 18.05 8.01
N TYR A 40 2.18 18.20 6.73
CA TYR A 40 2.61 19.45 6.10
C TYR A 40 1.43 20.40 5.73
N GLU A 41 0.20 19.87 5.63
CA GLU A 41 -1.00 20.65 5.29
C GLU A 41 -2.19 20.25 6.20
N PRO A 42 -2.16 20.63 7.47
CA PRO A 42 -3.12 20.12 8.45
C PRO A 42 -4.51 20.77 8.40
N LYS A 43 -4.79 21.67 7.44
CA LYS A 43 -6.04 22.46 7.44
C LYS A 43 -7.28 21.65 7.09
N GLU A 44 -7.18 20.78 6.07
CA GLU A 44 -8.28 19.97 5.57
C GLU A 44 -8.02 18.47 5.73
N PRO A 45 -9.04 17.65 6.02
CA PRO A 45 -8.87 16.23 6.08
C PRO A 45 -8.68 15.66 4.67
N ALA A 46 -7.51 15.05 4.43
CA ALA A 46 -7.21 14.36 3.18
C ALA A 46 -7.73 12.91 3.19
N LEU A 47 -7.70 12.24 4.37
CA LEU A 47 -8.26 10.92 4.54
C LEU A 47 -9.34 10.96 5.63
N VAL A 48 -10.54 10.47 5.28
CA VAL A 48 -11.67 10.29 6.20
C VAL A 48 -12.03 8.82 6.21
N VAL A 49 -11.88 8.15 7.34
CA VAL A 49 -12.26 6.75 7.54
C VAL A 49 -13.53 6.69 8.36
N LYS A 50 -14.56 6.04 7.82
CA LYS A 50 -15.88 5.89 8.44
C LYS A 50 -16.16 4.43 8.75
N ASN A 51 -17.01 4.17 9.71
CA ASN A 51 -17.52 2.82 9.97
C ASN A 51 -18.15 2.20 8.70
N GLY A 52 -18.17 0.87 8.67
CA GLY A 52 -18.80 0.13 7.59
C GLY A 52 -17.95 0.04 6.31
N GLY A 53 -16.61 0.07 6.43
CA GLY A 53 -15.71 -0.20 5.32
C GLY A 53 -15.61 0.90 4.28
N LYS A 54 -15.98 2.15 4.62
CA LYS A 54 -15.99 3.30 3.71
C LYS A 54 -14.94 4.33 4.11
N ALA A 55 -14.24 4.85 3.11
CA ALA A 55 -13.29 5.93 3.30
C ALA A 55 -13.34 6.93 2.14
N LYS A 56 -12.79 8.12 2.38
CA LYS A 56 -12.58 9.14 1.36
C LYS A 56 -11.12 9.58 1.45
N LEU A 57 -10.37 9.49 0.36
CA LEU A 57 -8.98 9.91 0.26
C LEU A 57 -8.84 10.90 -0.89
N ASP A 58 -8.30 12.10 -0.62
CA ASP A 58 -8.12 13.19 -1.57
C ASP A 58 -9.38 13.45 -2.42
N GLY A 59 -10.53 13.46 -1.75
CA GLY A 59 -11.82 13.69 -2.42
C GLY A 59 -12.45 12.48 -3.11
N LYS A 60 -11.71 11.39 -3.34
CA LYS A 60 -12.20 10.15 -3.97
C LYS A 60 -12.76 9.18 -2.94
N ASN A 61 -13.79 8.41 -3.32
CA ASN A 61 -14.38 7.38 -2.46
C ASN A 61 -13.61 6.06 -2.60
N PHE A 62 -13.38 5.40 -1.46
CA PHE A 62 -12.73 4.11 -1.32
C PHE A 62 -13.59 3.18 -0.45
N THR A 63 -13.39 1.89 -0.63
CA THR A 63 -13.67 0.87 0.38
C THR A 63 -12.38 0.53 1.09
N TYR A 64 -12.47 0.07 2.35
CA TYR A 64 -11.29 -0.38 3.06
C TYR A 64 -11.49 -1.72 3.75
N THR A 65 -10.38 -2.38 3.99
CA THR A 65 -10.25 -3.51 4.91
C THR A 65 -9.12 -3.22 5.89
N GLU A 66 -9.26 -3.64 7.13
CA GLU A 66 -8.22 -3.55 8.14
C GLU A 66 -7.78 -4.95 8.55
N LYS A 67 -6.46 -5.19 8.48
CA LYS A 67 -5.87 -6.47 8.88
C LYS A 67 -4.47 -6.26 9.42
N ASN A 68 -4.17 -6.85 10.58
CA ASN A 68 -2.83 -6.79 11.21
C ASN A 68 -2.30 -5.36 11.39
N GLY A 69 -3.18 -4.40 11.75
CA GLY A 69 -2.80 -3.00 11.94
C GLY A 69 -2.52 -2.24 10.64
N ILE A 70 -2.88 -2.79 9.49
CA ILE A 70 -2.78 -2.16 8.19
C ILE A 70 -4.18 -1.93 7.64
N LEU A 71 -4.46 -0.68 7.26
CA LEU A 71 -5.64 -0.28 6.51
C LEU A 71 -5.31 -0.36 5.02
N LYS A 72 -6.01 -1.20 4.27
CA LYS A 72 -5.96 -1.23 2.80
C LYS A 72 -7.14 -0.44 2.25
N LEU A 73 -6.88 0.52 1.41
CA LEU A 73 -7.86 1.36 0.71
C LEU A 73 -7.86 0.98 -0.78
N GLU A 74 -9.04 0.74 -1.34
CA GLU A 74 -9.18 0.38 -2.75
C GLU A 74 -10.45 1.00 -3.33
N ASN A 75 -10.39 1.48 -4.59
CA ASN A 75 -11.56 2.02 -5.26
C ASN A 75 -11.85 1.30 -6.58
N LYS A 76 -13.00 1.61 -7.18
CA LYS A 76 -13.43 1.00 -8.45
C LYS A 76 -12.55 1.37 -9.66
N ALA A 77 -11.76 2.42 -9.56
CA ALA A 77 -10.83 2.84 -10.62
C ALA A 77 -9.49 2.09 -10.53
N GLY A 78 -9.29 1.25 -9.48
CA GLY A 78 -8.05 0.53 -9.26
C GLY A 78 -7.01 1.34 -8.48
N ASP A 79 -7.35 2.54 -7.97
CA ASP A 79 -6.46 3.26 -7.06
C ASP A 79 -6.33 2.46 -5.76
N LEU A 80 -5.11 2.31 -5.28
CA LEU A 80 -4.75 1.55 -4.10
C LEU A 80 -3.92 2.40 -3.16
N ALA A 81 -4.18 2.31 -1.86
CA ALA A 81 -3.36 2.90 -0.83
C ALA A 81 -3.37 2.04 0.44
N PHE A 82 -2.35 2.20 1.27
CA PHE A 82 -2.24 1.51 2.55
C PHE A 82 -1.96 2.54 3.64
N ALA A 83 -2.44 2.28 4.85
CA ALA A 83 -2.06 3.08 6.00
C ALA A 83 -1.66 2.19 7.17
N LYS A 84 -0.67 2.63 7.93
CA LYS A 84 -0.27 2.00 9.20
C LYS A 84 0.01 3.09 10.23
N PHE A 85 -0.17 2.76 11.49
CA PHE A 85 0.22 3.67 12.56
C PHE A 85 1.73 3.89 12.58
N LYS A 86 2.16 5.13 12.79
CA LYS A 86 3.56 5.49 12.98
C LYS A 86 4.04 5.09 14.37
N ASN A 87 3.18 5.29 15.38
CA ASN A 87 3.46 5.06 16.79
C ASN A 87 2.24 4.41 17.47
N ASP A 88 2.42 3.95 18.70
CA ASP A 88 1.36 3.36 19.51
C ASP A 88 0.32 4.38 19.99
N ASP A 89 0.59 5.69 19.87
CA ASP A 89 -0.34 6.77 20.27
C ASP A 89 -1.58 6.89 19.38
N LYS A 90 -1.58 6.19 18.24
CA LYS A 90 -2.66 6.20 17.23
C LYS A 90 -3.08 7.58 16.73
N LYS A 91 -2.20 8.58 16.84
CA LYS A 91 -2.42 9.94 16.35
C LYS A 91 -1.72 10.23 15.04
N HIS A 92 -0.75 9.41 14.68
CA HIS A 92 0.05 9.53 13.47
C HIS A 92 -0.02 8.25 12.66
N ILE A 93 -0.20 8.39 11.35
CA ILE A 93 -0.13 7.27 10.40
C ILE A 93 0.83 7.61 9.28
N PHE A 94 1.41 6.59 8.66
CA PHE A 94 1.96 6.67 7.32
C PHE A 94 0.91 6.17 6.33
N LEU A 95 0.58 7.01 5.36
CA LEU A 95 -0.22 6.66 4.20
C LEU A 95 0.71 6.37 3.03
N PHE A 96 0.63 5.18 2.45
CA PHE A 96 1.38 4.75 1.27
C PHE A 96 0.44 4.76 0.07
N LYS A 97 0.66 5.65 -0.87
CA LYS A 97 -0.12 5.70 -2.11
C LYS A 97 0.61 4.88 -3.17
N HIS A 98 -0.06 3.86 -3.66
CA HIS A 98 0.42 3.03 -4.76
C HIS A 98 0.43 3.83 -6.06
N THR A 99 1.58 4.42 -6.39
CA THR A 99 1.71 5.29 -7.56
C THR A 99 2.44 4.55 -8.68
N ILE A 100 1.78 4.46 -9.84
CA ILE A 100 2.31 3.77 -11.02
C ILE A 100 2.95 4.81 -11.94
N TYR A 101 4.24 4.63 -12.21
CA TYR A 101 5.01 5.40 -13.17
C TYR A 101 5.26 4.57 -14.44
N THR A 102 5.18 5.19 -15.59
CA THR A 102 5.53 4.56 -16.88
C THR A 102 6.91 5.00 -17.29
N GLY A 103 7.74 4.03 -17.67
CA GLY A 103 9.12 4.28 -18.08
C GLY A 103 9.25 4.72 -19.54
N ALA A 104 10.22 5.58 -19.80
CA ALA A 104 10.69 5.93 -21.13
C ALA A 104 12.20 5.72 -21.20
N ASN A 105 12.64 4.83 -22.12
CA ASN A 105 14.07 4.48 -22.30
C ASN A 105 14.71 3.98 -20.98
N THR A 106 14.07 2.99 -20.35
CA THR A 106 14.50 2.44 -19.07
C THR A 106 15.32 1.16 -19.25
N ASP A 107 16.30 0.97 -18.35
CA ASP A 107 17.04 -0.28 -18.16
C ASP A 107 16.96 -0.62 -16.67
N GLY A 108 16.09 -1.57 -16.31
CA GLY A 108 15.70 -1.78 -14.93
C GLY A 108 15.10 -0.51 -14.31
N LEU A 109 15.64 -0.07 -13.18
CA LEU A 109 15.24 1.19 -12.54
C LEU A 109 15.78 2.44 -13.25
N ILE A 110 16.91 2.31 -13.96
CA ILE A 110 17.58 3.43 -14.62
C ILE A 110 16.71 3.98 -15.75
N GLY A 111 16.56 5.30 -15.81
CA GLY A 111 15.80 5.99 -16.85
C GLY A 111 14.80 6.99 -16.28
N LYS A 112 13.91 7.43 -17.17
CA LYS A 112 12.87 8.42 -16.81
C LYS A 112 11.53 7.76 -16.61
N TRP A 113 10.90 8.09 -15.48
CA TRP A 113 9.63 7.54 -15.04
C TRP A 113 8.63 8.66 -14.83
N LYS A 114 7.39 8.51 -15.34
CA LYS A 114 6.34 9.55 -15.23
C LYS A 114 5.01 8.99 -14.79
N SER A 115 4.34 9.75 -13.91
CA SER A 115 2.97 9.53 -13.47
C SER A 115 2.22 10.87 -13.42
N GLY A 116 1.50 11.21 -14.50
CA GLY A 116 0.90 12.53 -14.63
C GLY A 116 1.93 13.66 -14.63
N LYS A 117 1.87 14.54 -13.64
CA LYS A 117 2.83 15.64 -13.44
C LYS A 117 4.10 15.22 -12.67
N TRP A 118 4.07 14.08 -12.00
CA TRP A 118 5.16 13.58 -11.17
C TRP A 118 6.18 12.82 -12.01
N SER A 119 7.44 12.92 -11.68
CA SER A 119 8.51 12.21 -12.40
C SER A 119 9.69 11.85 -11.52
N PHE A 120 10.34 10.74 -11.88
CA PHE A 120 11.66 10.37 -11.39
C PHE A 120 12.60 10.13 -12.57
N GLU A 121 13.86 10.52 -12.43
CA GLU A 121 14.93 10.13 -13.33
C GLU A 121 16.04 9.50 -12.49
N PHE A 122 16.29 8.20 -12.69
CA PHE A 122 17.35 7.45 -12.03
C PHE A 122 18.50 7.23 -12.99
N THR A 123 19.74 7.44 -12.52
CA THR A 123 20.95 7.26 -13.33
C THR A 123 21.78 6.07 -12.88
N ALA A 124 22.59 5.50 -13.76
CA ALA A 124 23.53 4.42 -13.44
C ALA A 124 24.56 4.82 -12.38
N GLY A 125 24.79 6.13 -12.19
CA GLY A 125 25.68 6.67 -11.16
C GLY A 125 25.10 6.70 -9.73
N GLY A 126 23.88 6.13 -9.52
CA GLY A 126 23.25 6.13 -8.20
C GLY A 126 22.66 7.48 -7.80
N THR A 127 22.40 8.36 -8.77
CA THR A 127 21.75 9.65 -8.53
C THR A 127 20.31 9.62 -9.06
N PHE A 128 19.44 10.43 -8.46
CA PHE A 128 18.09 10.64 -8.96
C PHE A 128 17.74 12.12 -9.04
N LEU A 129 16.70 12.42 -9.80
CA LEU A 129 16.06 13.72 -9.89
C LEU A 129 14.54 13.51 -9.83
N GLU A 130 13.89 14.01 -8.78
CA GLU A 130 12.44 14.00 -8.64
C GLU A 130 11.87 15.31 -9.15
N ASP A 131 10.83 15.21 -9.98
CA ASP A 131 10.06 16.32 -10.59
C ASP A 131 10.91 17.39 -11.30
N GLY A 132 12.16 17.05 -11.66
CA GLY A 132 13.08 17.96 -12.31
C GLY A 132 13.74 19.00 -11.38
N TYR A 133 13.45 18.95 -10.07
CA TYR A 133 13.90 19.97 -9.11
C TYR A 133 14.61 19.40 -7.88
N PHE A 134 14.34 18.16 -7.48
CA PHE A 134 14.84 17.60 -6.23
C PHE A 134 15.88 16.51 -6.49
N PRO A 135 17.18 16.88 -6.54
CA PRO A 135 18.26 15.95 -6.77
C PRO A 135 18.66 15.19 -5.50
N GLY A 136 19.19 13.99 -5.71
CA GLY A 136 19.70 13.18 -4.63
C GLY A 136 20.44 11.94 -5.10
N TYR A 137 20.77 11.08 -4.13
CA TYR A 137 21.36 9.78 -4.34
C TYR A 137 20.35 8.69 -3.97
N TYR A 138 20.44 7.53 -4.60
CA TYR A 138 19.62 6.40 -4.25
C TYR A 138 20.44 5.13 -4.07
N THR A 139 19.93 4.24 -3.24
CA THR A 139 20.39 2.86 -3.12
C THR A 139 19.21 1.92 -3.19
N VAL A 140 19.41 0.74 -3.79
CA VAL A 140 18.39 -0.28 -3.93
C VAL A 140 18.72 -1.45 -3.01
N ASP A 141 17.73 -1.88 -2.25
CA ASP A 141 17.73 -3.15 -1.54
C ASP A 141 16.77 -4.10 -2.27
N GLU A 142 17.33 -4.96 -3.11
CA GLU A 142 16.55 -5.90 -3.93
C GLU A 142 15.88 -6.98 -3.08
N GLU A 143 16.51 -7.39 -1.98
CA GLU A 143 15.99 -8.43 -1.08
C GLU A 143 14.67 -7.98 -0.43
N ASN A 144 14.63 -6.72 0.01
CA ASN A 144 13.46 -6.12 0.64
C ASN A 144 12.58 -5.34 -0.33
N SER A 145 12.96 -5.27 -1.62
CA SER A 145 12.26 -4.49 -2.65
C SER A 145 12.03 -3.04 -2.22
N THR A 146 13.09 -2.38 -1.75
CA THR A 146 13.04 -0.98 -1.32
C THR A 146 14.11 -0.12 -1.99
N ILE A 147 13.78 1.17 -2.16
CA ILE A 147 14.70 2.22 -2.61
C ILE A 147 14.86 3.21 -1.46
N ALA A 148 16.09 3.47 -1.05
CA ALA A 148 16.39 4.59 -0.18
C ALA A 148 16.70 5.81 -1.05
N LEU A 149 15.94 6.89 -0.87
CA LEU A 149 16.15 8.19 -1.48
C LEU A 149 16.81 9.11 -0.45
N ILE A 150 17.99 9.64 -0.81
CA ILE A 150 18.81 10.53 0.01
C ILE A 150 18.88 11.86 -0.71
N TYR A 151 18.10 12.82 -0.28
CA TYR A 151 18.04 14.15 -0.90
C TYR A 151 19.25 15.00 -0.53
N ASN A 152 19.72 15.82 -1.46
CA ASN A 152 20.90 16.68 -1.25
C ASN A 152 20.66 17.80 -0.23
N ASP A 153 19.39 18.23 -0.09
CA ASP A 153 18.98 19.33 0.77
C ASP A 153 17.70 19.00 1.55
N GLN A 154 17.14 19.81 2.26
CA GLN A 154 15.88 20.04 2.99
C GLN A 154 14.85 18.91 3.20
N PHE A 155 14.93 17.79 2.49
CA PHE A 155 14.00 16.68 2.66
C PHE A 155 14.59 15.57 3.51
N GLU A 156 13.75 14.94 4.30
CA GLU A 156 14.14 13.74 5.05
C GLU A 156 14.42 12.58 4.09
N ASN A 157 15.49 11.84 4.37
CA ASN A 157 15.78 10.61 3.66
C ASN A 157 14.61 9.63 3.84
N THR A 158 14.24 8.97 2.76
CA THR A 158 13.05 8.13 2.75
C THR A 158 13.37 6.76 2.15
N ILE A 159 12.82 5.71 2.76
CA ILE A 159 12.86 4.35 2.23
C ILE A 159 11.47 4.02 1.68
N ILE A 160 11.41 3.68 0.39
CA ILE A 160 10.18 3.49 -0.35
C ILE A 160 10.11 2.05 -0.86
N PRO A 161 9.05 1.29 -0.56
CA PRO A 161 8.78 0.05 -1.26
C PRO A 161 8.57 0.30 -2.75
N PHE A 162 9.15 -0.55 -3.60
CA PHE A 162 9.01 -0.45 -5.04
C PHE A 162 8.77 -1.80 -5.71
N GLU A 163 8.16 -1.77 -6.89
CA GLU A 163 8.04 -2.91 -7.79
C GLU A 163 8.34 -2.44 -9.23
N LEU A 164 9.15 -3.22 -9.95
CA LEU A 164 9.39 -3.05 -11.38
C LEU A 164 8.69 -4.18 -12.13
N LYS A 165 7.72 -3.83 -12.97
CA LYS A 165 6.97 -4.81 -13.75
C LYS A 165 6.42 -4.20 -15.03
N ASP A 166 6.59 -4.91 -16.16
CA ASP A 166 5.99 -4.56 -17.44
C ASP A 166 6.26 -3.08 -17.84
N ASN A 167 7.51 -2.63 -17.70
CA ASN A 167 7.93 -1.23 -17.94
C ASN A 167 7.16 -0.21 -17.07
N LYS A 168 6.76 -0.61 -15.87
CA LYS A 168 6.17 0.24 -14.86
C LYS A 168 7.02 0.19 -13.61
N LEU A 169 7.22 1.34 -13.01
CA LEU A 169 7.77 1.50 -11.67
C LEU A 169 6.61 1.84 -10.74
N ILE A 170 6.39 1.02 -9.74
CA ILE A 170 5.38 1.24 -8.71
C ILE A 170 6.12 1.69 -7.47
N LEU A 171 5.74 2.84 -6.93
CA LEU A 171 6.28 3.39 -5.69
C LEU A 171 5.18 3.58 -4.66
N ASP A 172 5.41 3.09 -3.45
CA ASP A 172 4.55 3.30 -2.29
C ASP A 172 5.16 4.38 -1.38
N TYR A 173 5.10 5.65 -1.82
CA TYR A 173 5.69 6.77 -1.09
C TYR A 173 4.97 7.02 0.25
N PRO A 174 5.68 7.10 1.39
CA PRO A 174 5.07 7.30 2.69
C PRO A 174 4.72 8.79 2.91
N TRP A 175 3.44 9.05 3.16
CA TRP A 175 2.93 10.36 3.55
C TRP A 175 2.56 10.34 5.02
N GLU A 176 3.23 11.16 5.83
CA GLU A 176 2.85 11.28 7.22
C GLU A 176 1.54 12.06 7.36
N MET A 177 0.62 11.51 8.14
CA MET A 177 -0.66 12.13 8.44
C MET A 177 -0.90 12.16 9.94
N VAL A 178 -1.61 13.19 10.38
CA VAL A 178 -2.00 13.41 11.77
C VAL A 178 -3.51 13.32 11.94
N LYS A 179 -3.95 12.68 13.03
CA LYS A 179 -5.37 12.59 13.38
C LYS A 179 -5.88 13.95 13.84
N ARG A 180 -6.99 14.37 13.27
CA ARG A 180 -7.66 15.60 13.67
C ARG A 180 -8.63 15.33 14.82
N HIS A 181 -8.64 16.23 15.78
CA HIS A 181 -9.73 16.31 16.73
C HIS A 181 -10.92 17.02 16.05
N ASN A 182 -12.10 16.40 16.12
CA ASN A 182 -13.34 17.01 15.66
C ASN A 182 -13.71 18.19 16.57
#